data_47c39d5b7d99af8cacec33f2e0bbf4b9
#
_entry.id   47c39d5b7d99af8cacec33f2e0bbf4b9
#
_cell.length_a   1.000
_cell.length_b   1.000
_cell.length_c   1.000
_cell.angle_alpha   90.00
_cell.angle_beta   90.00
_cell.angle_gamma   90.00
#
_symmetry.space_group_name_H-M   'P 1'
#
loop_
_entity.id
_entity.type
_entity.pdbx_description
1 polymer ?
#
loop_
_entity_poly.entity_id
_entity_poly.type
_entity_poly.pdbx_seq_one_letter_code
_entity_poly.pdbx_strand_id
1 'polypeptide(L)'
;MSTAYLTATVAGLRTCPPGVTGEAKAEWDAGESAWRLLHAVTLHEIYRARCRTHAAYHDDIIAKEFRGRRGRAYLFADVSNVTLGDAEDRWLLTGLHSVRDAHCLSCNSLMGWKYERAYEPSQKYKEGKFVIEKAGVTHEGGW
;
A
#
# COMPACT_ATOMS: atom_id res chain seq x y z
N MET A 1 -17.48 12.39 -5.55
CA MET A 1 -17.04 12.52 -6.96
C MET A 1 -17.22 11.19 -7.66
N SER A 2 -17.75 11.21 -8.86
CA SER A 2 -18.00 9.97 -9.58
C SER A 2 -16.71 9.35 -10.13
N THR A 3 -16.70 8.04 -10.29
CA THR A 3 -15.59 7.33 -10.92
C THR A 3 -15.35 7.83 -12.35
N ALA A 4 -16.41 8.14 -13.09
CA ALA A 4 -16.32 8.67 -14.45
C ALA A 4 -15.56 10.01 -14.50
N TYR A 5 -15.78 10.88 -13.54
CA TYR A 5 -15.06 12.15 -13.42
C TYR A 5 -13.56 11.95 -13.24
N LEU A 6 -13.18 11.10 -12.27
CA LEU A 6 -11.78 10.77 -12.00
C LEU A 6 -11.12 10.10 -13.21
N THR A 7 -11.84 9.20 -13.86
CA THR A 7 -11.35 8.50 -15.04
C THR A 7 -11.07 9.48 -16.18
N ALA A 8 -11.99 10.42 -16.42
CA ALA A 8 -11.80 11.45 -17.45
C ALA A 8 -10.57 12.31 -17.16
N THR A 9 -10.35 12.68 -15.91
CA THR A 9 -9.19 13.45 -15.48
C THR A 9 -7.90 12.66 -15.72
N VAL A 10 -7.88 11.41 -15.30
CA VAL A 10 -6.73 10.52 -15.49
C VAL A 10 -6.45 10.27 -16.97
N ALA A 11 -7.48 10.22 -17.80
CA ALA A 11 -7.34 10.04 -19.25
C ALA A 11 -6.74 11.26 -19.98
N GLY A 12 -6.43 12.33 -19.27
CA GLY A 12 -5.71 13.48 -19.83
C GLY A 12 -6.48 14.78 -19.93
N LEU A 13 -7.72 14.81 -19.48
CA LEU A 13 -8.51 16.04 -19.43
C LEU A 13 -8.09 16.88 -18.22
N ARG A 14 -7.05 17.67 -18.40
CA ARG A 14 -6.44 18.46 -17.31
C ARG A 14 -6.92 19.89 -17.25
N THR A 15 -7.66 20.32 -18.24
CA THR A 15 -8.17 21.69 -18.32
C THR A 15 -9.68 21.68 -18.29
N CYS A 16 -10.26 22.70 -17.69
CA CYS A 16 -11.69 22.84 -17.63
C CYS A 16 -12.26 22.98 -19.06
N PRO A 17 -13.26 22.16 -19.43
CA PRO A 17 -13.89 22.29 -20.76
C PRO A 17 -14.49 23.67 -20.97
N PRO A 18 -14.56 24.15 -22.22
CA PRO A 18 -15.24 25.41 -22.53
C PRO A 18 -16.72 25.35 -22.15
N GLY A 19 -17.24 26.46 -21.64
CA GLY A 19 -18.65 26.57 -21.25
C GLY A 19 -18.92 26.20 -19.77
N VAL A 20 -17.95 25.69 -19.06
CA VAL A 20 -18.08 25.44 -17.61
C VAL A 20 -17.73 26.71 -16.86
N THR A 21 -18.67 27.21 -16.05
CA THR A 21 -18.52 28.47 -15.29
C THR A 21 -19.10 28.33 -13.91
N GLY A 22 -18.83 29.32 -13.03
CA GLY A 22 -19.42 29.38 -11.70
C GLY A 22 -18.98 28.20 -10.78
N GLU A 23 -19.94 27.66 -10.06
CA GLU A 23 -19.69 26.57 -9.11
C GLU A 23 -19.13 25.33 -9.81
N ALA A 24 -19.64 25.03 -11.00
CA ALA A 24 -19.16 23.88 -11.78
C ALA A 24 -17.67 24.01 -12.14
N LYS A 25 -17.23 25.24 -12.43
CA LYS A 25 -15.81 25.49 -12.67
C LYS A 25 -15.00 25.33 -11.39
N ALA A 26 -15.51 25.81 -10.28
CA ALA A 26 -14.83 25.65 -8.98
C ALA A 26 -14.68 24.17 -8.62
N GLU A 27 -15.70 23.36 -8.85
CA GLU A 27 -15.65 21.91 -8.66
C GLU A 27 -14.63 21.25 -9.59
N TRP A 28 -14.59 21.69 -10.84
CA TRP A 28 -13.61 21.20 -11.80
C TRP A 28 -12.18 21.52 -11.34
N ASP A 29 -11.93 22.78 -10.94
CA ASP A 29 -10.62 23.21 -10.48
C ASP A 29 -10.19 22.43 -9.23
N ALA A 30 -11.12 22.17 -8.31
CA ALA A 30 -10.88 21.33 -7.15
C ALA A 30 -10.56 19.89 -7.58
N GLY A 31 -11.27 19.37 -8.58
CA GLY A 31 -11.03 18.06 -9.15
C GLY A 31 -9.67 17.95 -9.83
N GLU A 32 -9.23 19.00 -10.51
CA GLU A 32 -7.89 19.06 -11.09
C GLU A 32 -6.81 18.94 -10.01
N SER A 33 -6.98 19.66 -8.90
CA SER A 33 -6.05 19.54 -7.76
C SER A 33 -6.07 18.14 -7.17
N ALA A 34 -7.25 17.55 -7.02
CA ALA A 34 -7.41 16.19 -6.53
C ALA A 34 -6.76 15.19 -7.50
N TRP A 35 -6.89 15.40 -8.80
CA TRP A 35 -6.25 14.54 -9.79
C TRP A 35 -4.73 14.59 -9.69
N ARG A 36 -4.16 15.77 -9.48
CA ARG A 36 -2.70 15.90 -9.30
C ARG A 36 -2.20 15.14 -8.09
N LEU A 37 -2.93 15.21 -6.97
CA LEU A 37 -2.63 14.42 -5.79
C LEU A 37 -2.76 12.92 -6.07
N LEU A 38 -3.83 12.51 -6.72
CA LEU A 38 -4.07 11.13 -7.09
C LEU A 38 -2.96 10.58 -8.00
N HIS A 39 -2.55 11.38 -8.99
CA HIS A 39 -1.46 11.00 -9.89
C HIS A 39 -0.14 10.83 -9.14
N ALA A 40 0.18 11.75 -8.22
CA ALA A 40 1.36 11.63 -7.38
C ALA A 40 1.32 10.37 -6.51
N VAL A 41 0.15 10.07 -5.92
CA VAL A 41 -0.06 8.85 -5.13
C VAL A 41 0.08 7.60 -6.01
N THR A 42 -0.45 7.62 -7.23
CA THR A 42 -0.32 6.50 -8.16
C THR A 42 1.13 6.16 -8.48
N LEU A 43 2.00 7.17 -8.59
CA LEU A 43 3.44 6.97 -8.78
C LEU A 43 4.11 6.31 -7.57
N HIS A 44 3.45 6.33 -6.42
CA HIS A 44 3.94 5.71 -5.19
C HIS A 44 3.24 4.41 -4.85
N GLU A 45 2.37 3.90 -5.71
CA GLU A 45 1.68 2.64 -5.48
C GLU A 45 2.63 1.46 -5.64
N ILE A 46 2.40 0.46 -4.78
CA ILE A 46 3.13 -0.79 -4.78
C ILE A 46 2.16 -1.90 -5.15
N TYR A 47 2.53 -2.73 -6.11
CA TYR A 47 1.70 -3.80 -6.63
C TYR A 47 2.36 -5.16 -6.42
N ARG A 48 1.52 -6.20 -6.36
CA ARG A 48 2.04 -7.55 -6.44
C ARG A 48 2.73 -7.76 -7.78
N ALA A 49 3.96 -8.24 -7.75
CA ALA A 49 4.73 -8.47 -8.96
C ALA A 49 4.06 -9.47 -9.91
N ARG A 50 3.40 -10.49 -9.33
CA ARG A 50 2.81 -11.59 -10.09
C ARG A 50 1.44 -11.27 -10.68
N CYS A 51 0.53 -10.70 -9.89
CA CYS A 51 -0.87 -10.49 -10.30
C CYS A 51 -1.25 -9.02 -10.46
N ARG A 52 -0.34 -8.10 -10.19
CA ARG A 52 -0.52 -6.65 -10.32
C ARG A 52 -1.60 -6.07 -9.42
N THR A 53 -2.06 -6.81 -8.43
CA THR A 53 -3.00 -6.30 -7.45
C THR A 53 -2.33 -5.25 -6.58
N HIS A 54 -3.01 -4.13 -6.36
CA HIS A 54 -2.52 -3.09 -5.46
C HIS A 54 -2.31 -3.66 -4.05
N ALA A 55 -1.15 -3.42 -3.48
CA ALA A 55 -0.80 -3.92 -2.16
C ALA A 55 -0.64 -2.80 -1.14
N ALA A 56 0.05 -1.73 -1.47
CA ALA A 56 0.36 -0.67 -0.51
C ALA A 56 0.77 0.61 -1.22
N TYR A 57 0.99 1.66 -0.44
CA TYR A 57 1.61 2.88 -0.91
C TYR A 57 3.03 2.96 -0.37
N HIS A 58 3.93 3.49 -1.18
CA HIS A 58 5.32 3.69 -0.77
C HIS A 58 5.44 4.54 0.50
N ASP A 59 4.54 5.51 0.66
CA ASP A 59 4.53 6.39 1.83
C ASP A 59 4.19 5.67 3.13
N ASP A 60 3.61 4.47 3.06
CA ASP A 60 3.33 3.63 4.23
C ASP A 60 4.53 2.82 4.70
N ILE A 61 5.66 2.89 4.01
CA ILE A 61 6.89 2.22 4.44
C ILE A 61 7.45 2.93 5.67
N ILE A 62 7.57 2.18 6.75
CA ILE A 62 8.12 2.68 8.02
C ILE A 62 9.62 2.40 8.10
N ALA A 63 10.04 1.22 7.66
CA ALA A 63 11.43 0.78 7.74
C ALA A 63 11.76 -0.18 6.61
N LYS A 64 13.00 -0.16 6.13
CA LYS A 64 13.47 -0.96 5.01
C LYS A 64 14.50 -2.02 5.41
N GLU A 65 14.68 -2.25 6.70
CA GLU A 65 15.77 -3.04 7.26
C GLU A 65 15.32 -4.41 7.79
N PHE A 66 14.17 -4.86 7.32
CA PHE A 66 13.65 -6.16 7.72
C PHE A 66 14.09 -7.24 6.72
N ARG A 67 14.00 -8.49 7.17
CA ARG A 67 14.29 -9.64 6.33
C ARG A 67 13.18 -10.68 6.44
N GLY A 68 12.82 -11.24 5.29
CA GLY A 68 11.90 -12.35 5.17
C GLY A 68 12.62 -13.58 4.62
N ARG A 69 11.84 -14.56 4.18
CA ARG A 69 12.38 -15.82 3.64
C ARG A 69 13.14 -15.62 2.32
N ARG A 70 12.71 -14.66 1.52
CA ARG A 70 13.28 -14.39 0.20
C ARG A 70 14.19 -13.16 0.19
N GLY A 71 14.73 -12.78 1.33
CA GLY A 71 15.66 -11.68 1.47
C GLY A 71 15.02 -10.43 2.06
N ARG A 72 15.31 -9.28 1.45
CA ARG A 72 14.90 -7.99 2.00
C ARG A 72 13.38 -7.85 2.09
N ALA A 73 12.93 -7.28 3.21
CA ALA A 73 11.52 -7.00 3.46
C ALA A 73 11.39 -5.60 4.05
N TYR A 74 10.22 -5.01 3.89
CA TYR A 74 9.94 -3.67 4.39
C TYR A 74 8.77 -3.71 5.37
N LEU A 75 8.85 -2.88 6.41
CA LEU A 75 7.77 -2.71 7.37
C LEU A 75 6.80 -1.64 6.85
N PHE A 76 5.54 -2.00 6.74
CA PHE A 76 4.47 -1.13 6.26
C PHE A 76 3.48 -0.82 7.38
N ALA A 77 3.02 0.41 7.43
CA ALA A 77 1.95 0.80 8.35
C ALA A 77 0.63 0.13 7.97
N ASP A 78 0.36 0.00 6.67
CA ASP A 78 -0.87 -0.58 6.15
C ASP A 78 -0.63 -1.28 4.82
N VAL A 79 -1.38 -2.35 4.58
CA VAL A 79 -1.34 -3.13 3.34
C VAL A 79 -2.76 -3.52 2.98
N SER A 80 -3.10 -3.39 1.71
CA SER A 80 -4.43 -3.70 1.17
C SER A 80 -4.44 -5.02 0.42
N ASN A 81 -5.63 -5.56 0.19
CA ASN A 81 -5.87 -6.74 -0.64
C ASN A 81 -5.10 -7.98 -0.16
N VAL A 82 -5.14 -8.18 1.15
CA VAL A 82 -4.53 -9.35 1.78
C VAL A 82 -5.56 -10.15 2.56
N THR A 83 -5.31 -11.44 2.68
CA THR A 83 -6.00 -12.33 3.62
C THR A 83 -4.99 -12.73 4.67
N LEU A 84 -5.43 -12.77 5.92
CA LEU A 84 -4.58 -13.12 7.06
C LEU A 84 -4.88 -14.55 7.51
N GLY A 85 -3.81 -15.31 7.75
CA GLY A 85 -3.90 -16.63 8.34
C GLY A 85 -4.14 -16.56 9.85
N ASP A 86 -4.07 -17.73 10.48
CA ASP A 86 -4.21 -17.83 11.92
C ASP A 86 -3.02 -17.20 12.64
N ALA A 87 -3.28 -16.61 13.78
CA ALA A 87 -2.22 -16.07 14.63
C ALA A 87 -1.38 -17.21 15.23
N GLU A 88 -0.07 -17.08 15.13
CA GLU A 88 0.84 -18.02 15.76
C GLU A 88 2.03 -17.28 16.39
N ASP A 89 2.57 -17.84 17.45
CA ASP A 89 3.77 -17.30 18.09
C ASP A 89 5.00 -17.80 17.35
N ARG A 90 5.87 -16.86 16.98
CA ARG A 90 7.16 -17.16 16.33
C ARG A 90 8.29 -16.47 17.03
N TRP A 91 9.40 -17.18 17.17
CA TRP A 91 10.65 -16.58 17.61
C TRP A 91 11.35 -15.95 16.41
N LEU A 92 11.44 -14.64 16.43
CA LEU A 92 12.16 -13.84 15.44
C LEU A 92 13.46 -13.33 16.05
N LEU A 93 14.29 -12.69 15.24
CA LEU A 93 15.58 -12.15 15.73
C LEU A 93 15.41 -11.17 16.89
N THR A 94 14.29 -10.48 16.95
CA THR A 94 14.00 -9.46 17.97
C THR A 94 13.11 -9.95 19.10
N GLY A 95 12.89 -11.27 19.18
CA GLY A 95 12.12 -11.87 20.26
C GLY A 95 10.86 -12.57 19.81
N LEU A 96 10.02 -12.93 20.78
CA LEU A 96 8.76 -13.62 20.53
C LEU A 96 7.69 -12.65 20.02
N HIS A 97 7.04 -13.02 18.95
CA HIS A 97 5.95 -12.24 18.35
C HIS A 97 4.80 -13.16 17.98
N SER A 98 3.58 -12.68 18.13
CA SER A 98 2.41 -13.31 17.54
C SER A 98 2.20 -12.70 16.17
N VAL A 99 2.15 -13.51 15.13
CA VAL A 99 2.07 -13.06 13.74
C VAL A 99 1.00 -13.84 12.97
N ARG A 100 0.50 -13.22 11.90
CA ARG A 100 -0.38 -13.85 10.92
C ARG A 100 0.27 -13.77 9.56
N ASP A 101 0.31 -14.85 8.82
CA ASP A 101 0.77 -14.81 7.44
C ASP A 101 -0.19 -13.97 6.61
N ALA A 102 0.36 -13.12 5.76
CA ALA A 102 -0.40 -12.29 4.83
C ALA A 102 -0.28 -12.84 3.41
N HIS A 103 -1.41 -13.21 2.83
CA HIS A 103 -1.49 -13.73 1.46
C HIS A 103 -2.21 -12.72 0.57
N CYS A 104 -1.84 -12.67 -0.69
CA CYS A 104 -2.52 -11.84 -1.67
C CYS A 104 -3.97 -12.32 -1.84
N LEU A 105 -4.91 -11.39 -1.74
CA LEU A 105 -6.33 -11.69 -1.91
C LEU A 105 -6.65 -12.26 -3.29
N SER A 106 -5.94 -11.82 -4.32
CA SER A 106 -6.20 -12.23 -5.72
C SER A 106 -5.51 -13.51 -6.11
N CYS A 107 -4.22 -13.66 -5.84
CA CYS A 107 -3.43 -14.83 -6.29
C CYS A 107 -3.04 -15.79 -5.18
N ASN A 108 -3.41 -15.47 -3.94
CA ASN A 108 -3.13 -16.27 -2.76
C ASN A 108 -1.64 -16.54 -2.48
N SER A 109 -0.73 -15.81 -3.10
CA SER A 109 0.70 -15.93 -2.82
C SER A 109 1.03 -15.35 -1.46
N LEU A 110 1.95 -15.97 -0.75
CA LEU A 110 2.45 -15.45 0.52
C LEU A 110 3.24 -14.16 0.27
N MET A 111 2.86 -13.10 0.95
CA MET A 111 3.50 -11.77 0.82
C MET A 111 4.45 -11.47 1.97
N GLY A 112 4.15 -11.97 3.14
CA GLY A 112 4.84 -11.68 4.38
C GLY A 112 3.96 -12.00 5.57
N TRP A 113 4.00 -11.14 6.58
CA TRP A 113 3.17 -11.34 7.78
C TRP A 113 2.76 -10.02 8.40
N LYS A 114 1.71 -10.09 9.22
CA LYS A 114 1.28 -9.00 10.07
C LYS A 114 1.64 -9.31 11.52
N TYR A 115 2.18 -8.34 12.23
CA TYR A 115 2.40 -8.46 13.67
C TYR A 115 1.08 -8.23 14.41
N GLU A 116 0.63 -9.27 15.12
CA GLU A 116 -0.52 -9.14 16.02
C GLU A 116 -0.08 -8.64 17.38
N ARG A 117 1.02 -9.19 17.90
CA ARG A 117 1.53 -8.85 19.21
C ARG A 117 3.05 -9.01 19.28
N ALA A 118 3.69 -8.05 19.92
CA ALA A 118 5.09 -8.14 20.29
C ALA A 118 5.18 -8.28 21.81
N TYR A 119 5.88 -9.29 22.28
CA TYR A 119 6.00 -9.54 23.72
C TYR A 119 7.09 -8.69 24.36
N GLU A 120 8.12 -8.32 23.60
CA GLU A 120 9.15 -7.41 24.06
C GLU A 120 8.67 -5.96 24.01
N PRO A 121 8.77 -5.19 25.12
CA PRO A 121 8.32 -3.79 25.13
C PRO A 121 8.96 -2.91 24.03
N SER A 122 10.25 -3.14 23.74
CA SER A 122 10.97 -2.39 22.70
C SER A 122 10.45 -2.66 21.29
N GLN A 123 9.68 -3.72 21.08
CA GLN A 123 9.16 -4.13 19.77
C GLN A 123 7.67 -3.82 19.59
N LYS A 124 7.03 -3.20 20.58
CA LYS A 124 5.61 -2.90 20.55
C LYS A 124 5.20 -2.00 19.37
N TYR A 125 6.11 -1.21 18.85
CA TYR A 125 5.83 -0.36 17.68
C TYR A 125 5.43 -1.16 16.43
N LYS A 126 5.77 -2.45 16.38
CA LYS A 126 5.46 -3.32 15.24
C LYS A 126 4.01 -3.81 15.23
N GLU A 127 3.33 -3.76 16.36
CA GLU A 127 1.96 -4.29 16.46
C GLU A 127 1.03 -3.60 15.47
N GLY A 128 0.23 -4.40 14.75
CA GLY A 128 -0.68 -3.93 13.73
C GLY A 128 -0.04 -3.63 12.37
N LYS A 129 1.27 -3.76 12.25
CA LYS A 129 2.01 -3.44 11.04
C LYS A 129 2.40 -4.71 10.28
N PHE A 130 2.75 -4.53 9.01
CA PHE A 130 3.03 -5.64 8.09
C PHE A 130 4.50 -5.64 7.69
N VAL A 131 5.07 -6.83 7.57
CA VAL A 131 6.36 -7.03 6.91
C VAL A 131 6.07 -7.69 5.56
N ILE A 132 6.41 -7.01 4.48
CA ILE A 132 6.20 -7.49 3.12
C ILE A 132 7.54 -7.69 2.43
N GLU A 133 7.74 -8.85 1.86
CA GLU A 133 8.98 -9.18 1.15
C GLU A 133 9.07 -8.39 -0.16
N LYS A 134 10.19 -7.72 -0.36
CA LYS A 134 10.45 -6.90 -1.55
C LYS A 134 10.37 -7.72 -2.84
N ALA A 135 10.81 -8.98 -2.80
CA ALA A 135 10.82 -9.85 -3.97
C ALA A 135 9.43 -10.11 -4.55
N GLY A 136 8.38 -10.00 -3.75
CA GLY A 136 7.01 -10.26 -4.19
C GLY A 136 6.22 -9.05 -4.68
N VAL A 137 6.82 -7.87 -4.65
CA VAL A 137 6.12 -6.61 -4.99
C VAL A 137 6.98 -5.77 -5.93
N THR A 138 6.33 -4.87 -6.64
CA THR A 138 6.99 -3.93 -7.53
C THR A 138 6.50 -2.51 -7.27
N HIS A 139 7.37 -1.54 -7.47
CA HIS A 139 7.08 -0.13 -7.32
C HIS A 139 7.53 0.60 -8.58
N GLU A 140 6.59 1.17 -9.30
CA GLU A 140 6.87 1.79 -10.61
C GLU A 140 7.74 3.04 -10.52
N GLY A 141 7.65 3.77 -9.41
CA GLY A 141 8.47 4.95 -9.16
C GLY A 141 9.89 4.65 -8.67
N GLY A 142 10.23 3.38 -8.46
CA GLY A 142 11.52 2.96 -7.89
C GLY A 142 11.53 3.06 -6.35
N TRP A 143 12.32 2.20 -5.76
CA TRP A 143 12.43 2.14 -4.31
C TRP A 143 13.36 3.24 -3.79
#